data_92345a5332d608cb97883fabf476e8f6
#
_entry.id   92345a5332d608cb97883fabf476e8f6
#
_cell.length_a   1.000
_cell.length_b   1.000
_cell.length_c   1.000
_cell.angle_alpha   90.00
_cell.angle_beta   90.00
_cell.angle_gamma   90.00
#
_symmetry.space_group_name_H-M   'P 1'
#
loop_
_entity.id
_entity.type
_entity.pdbx_description
1 polymer ?
#
loop_
_entity_poly.entity_id
_entity_poly.type
_entity_poly.pdbx_seq_one_letter_code
_entity_poly.pdbx_strand_id
1 'polypeptide(L)'
;KGIKQLEPVGPNGEIIMDYSIHDALEAGFNKVVFIIRKDLEKDFKEVIGNRISKITEVEYAFQELDDLPAGFAKPEGRTKPWGTGQAVLACKGLVKEPFAVINADDYYGKDPFVKLHDYLVQEHDVDEVMPISMAGFVLGNTLSDNGGVTRGVCVVDENGNLTGVNETKNIVKTAEGAAVQAEDGSLTAVQAHCPVSMNMWGFTGGFMKELVSRFPV
;
A
#
# COMPACT_ATOMS: atom_id res chain seq x y z
N LYS A 1 -0.16 -9.68 -22.91
CA LYS A 1 -0.20 -10.12 -21.48
C LYS A 1 -0.99 -9.08 -20.76
N GLY A 2 -2.14 -9.44 -20.13
CA GLY A 2 -3.00 -8.53 -19.38
C GLY A 2 -2.28 -7.93 -18.16
N ILE A 3 -2.86 -6.86 -17.59
CA ILE A 3 -2.41 -6.26 -16.34
C ILE A 3 -2.84 -7.22 -15.22
N LYS A 4 -1.88 -7.82 -14.52
CA LYS A 4 -2.13 -8.84 -13.49
C LYS A 4 -3.11 -8.37 -12.40
N GLN A 5 -3.06 -7.09 -12.05
CA GLN A 5 -3.95 -6.46 -11.06
C GLN A 5 -5.42 -6.37 -11.52
N LEU A 6 -5.70 -6.59 -12.80
CA LEU A 6 -7.05 -6.53 -13.38
C LEU A 6 -7.63 -7.93 -13.65
N GLU A 7 -6.99 -9.00 -13.19
CA GLU A 7 -7.51 -10.36 -13.33
C GLU A 7 -8.70 -10.57 -12.39
N PRO A 8 -9.83 -11.09 -12.90
CA PRO A 8 -11.01 -11.39 -12.09
C PRO A 8 -10.70 -12.45 -11.02
N VAL A 9 -11.17 -12.21 -9.81
CA VAL A 9 -11.08 -13.14 -8.67
C VAL A 9 -12.46 -13.48 -8.08
N GLY A 10 -13.45 -12.65 -8.31
CA GLY A 10 -14.82 -12.84 -7.84
C GLY A 10 -15.72 -13.54 -8.85
N PRO A 11 -16.86 -14.09 -8.40
CA PRO A 11 -17.78 -14.87 -9.23
C PRO A 11 -18.48 -14.06 -10.34
N ASN A 12 -18.58 -12.73 -10.20
CA ASN A 12 -19.20 -11.86 -11.19
C ASN A 12 -18.16 -11.00 -11.95
N GLY A 13 -16.88 -11.37 -11.87
CA GLY A 13 -15.79 -10.67 -12.53
C GLY A 13 -15.17 -9.54 -11.72
N GLU A 14 -15.43 -9.50 -10.39
CA GLU A 14 -14.78 -8.56 -9.50
C GLU A 14 -13.28 -8.85 -9.43
N ILE A 15 -12.47 -7.79 -9.39
CA ILE A 15 -11.02 -7.85 -9.15
C ILE A 15 -10.71 -7.50 -7.68
N ILE A 16 -9.49 -7.74 -7.22
CA ILE A 16 -9.11 -7.47 -5.81
C ILE A 16 -9.38 -6.02 -5.41
N MET A 17 -9.09 -5.06 -6.30
CA MET A 17 -9.35 -3.64 -6.05
C MET A 17 -10.82 -3.31 -5.78
N ASP A 18 -11.78 -4.03 -6.37
CA ASP A 18 -13.20 -3.78 -6.10
C ASP A 18 -13.54 -3.99 -4.63
N TYR A 19 -13.01 -5.05 -4.03
CA TYR A 19 -13.21 -5.32 -2.59
C TYR A 19 -12.54 -4.26 -1.72
N SER A 20 -11.29 -3.90 -2.03
CA SER A 20 -10.58 -2.86 -1.26
C SER A 20 -11.27 -1.49 -1.37
N ILE A 21 -11.77 -1.12 -2.54
CA ILE A 21 -12.49 0.15 -2.74
C ILE A 21 -13.84 0.12 -2.01
N HIS A 22 -14.58 -0.99 -2.11
CA HIS A 22 -15.84 -1.16 -1.39
C HIS A 22 -15.63 -0.99 0.12
N ASP A 23 -14.65 -1.69 0.70
CA ASP A 23 -14.35 -1.63 2.13
C ASP A 23 -13.89 -0.23 2.56
N ALA A 24 -13.10 0.46 1.73
CA ALA A 24 -12.69 1.84 1.98
C ALA A 24 -13.88 2.82 1.98
N LEU A 25 -14.78 2.71 1.01
CA LEU A 25 -15.99 3.56 0.94
C LEU A 25 -16.91 3.32 2.15
N GLU A 26 -17.10 2.06 2.54
CA GLU A 26 -17.88 1.73 3.75
C GLU A 26 -17.22 2.21 5.05
N ALA A 27 -15.90 2.36 5.07
CA ALA A 27 -15.17 2.93 6.20
C ALA A 27 -15.24 4.46 6.27
N GLY A 28 -15.69 5.14 5.20
CA GLY A 28 -15.85 6.60 5.15
C GLY A 28 -14.90 7.33 4.19
N PHE A 29 -13.98 6.65 3.52
CA PHE A 29 -13.23 7.26 2.42
C PHE A 29 -14.18 7.63 1.29
N ASN A 30 -13.94 8.76 0.63
CA ASN A 30 -14.90 9.33 -0.33
C ASN A 30 -14.28 9.67 -1.69
N LYS A 31 -12.99 9.36 -1.88
CA LYS A 31 -12.26 9.60 -3.11
C LYS A 31 -11.23 8.50 -3.36
N VAL A 32 -11.08 8.11 -4.61
CA VAL A 32 -10.07 7.14 -5.05
C VAL A 32 -9.12 7.80 -6.04
N VAL A 33 -7.81 7.69 -5.79
CA VAL A 33 -6.78 8.12 -6.74
C VAL A 33 -6.03 6.88 -7.22
N PHE A 34 -6.15 6.56 -8.49
CA PHE A 34 -5.40 5.47 -9.10
C PHE A 34 -4.03 5.95 -9.58
N ILE A 35 -2.98 5.32 -9.08
CA ILE A 35 -1.61 5.57 -9.52
C ILE A 35 -1.25 4.51 -10.57
N ILE A 36 -1.16 4.92 -11.81
CA ILE A 36 -0.94 4.05 -12.95
C ILE A 36 0.14 4.62 -13.89
N ARG A 37 0.59 3.83 -14.85
CA ARG A 37 1.38 4.34 -15.97
C ARG A 37 0.44 4.98 -17.00
N LYS A 38 0.89 6.03 -17.65
CA LYS A 38 0.07 6.78 -18.63
C LYS A 38 -0.40 5.93 -19.82
N ASP A 39 0.44 5.00 -20.27
CA ASP A 39 0.11 4.10 -21.39
C ASP A 39 -1.02 3.11 -21.07
N LEU A 40 -1.31 2.88 -19.77
CA LEU A 40 -2.36 1.98 -19.32
C LEU A 40 -3.71 2.70 -19.05
N GLU A 41 -3.76 4.02 -19.16
CA GLU A 41 -4.92 4.81 -18.73
C GLU A 41 -6.22 4.36 -19.40
N LYS A 42 -6.20 4.15 -20.72
CA LYS A 42 -7.38 3.77 -21.48
C LYS A 42 -7.94 2.42 -21.02
N ASP A 43 -7.09 1.40 -21.03
CA ASP A 43 -7.48 0.03 -20.68
C ASP A 43 -7.94 -0.05 -19.21
N PHE A 44 -7.24 0.68 -18.33
CA PHE A 44 -7.58 0.74 -16.91
C PHE A 44 -8.95 1.40 -16.67
N LYS A 45 -9.25 2.50 -17.36
CA LYS A 45 -10.56 3.16 -17.30
C LYS A 45 -11.69 2.25 -17.79
N GLU A 46 -11.46 1.51 -18.88
CA GLU A 46 -12.44 0.58 -19.43
C GLU A 46 -12.75 -0.58 -18.47
N VAL A 47 -11.73 -1.13 -17.79
CA VAL A 47 -11.89 -2.30 -16.91
C VAL A 47 -12.49 -1.93 -15.56
N ILE A 48 -11.98 -0.91 -14.89
CA ILE A 48 -12.38 -0.55 -13.53
C ILE A 48 -12.77 0.93 -13.36
N GLY A 49 -12.02 1.87 -13.93
CA GLY A 49 -12.17 3.28 -13.65
C GLY A 49 -13.58 3.81 -13.91
N ASN A 50 -14.16 3.48 -15.05
CA ASN A 50 -15.52 3.90 -15.43
C ASN A 50 -16.61 3.30 -14.54
N ARG A 51 -16.34 2.16 -13.91
CA ARG A 51 -17.25 1.52 -12.95
C ARG A 51 -17.20 2.21 -11.60
N ILE A 52 -16.01 2.44 -11.09
CA ILE A 52 -15.81 3.09 -9.78
C ILE A 52 -16.24 4.55 -9.80
N SER A 53 -16.03 5.27 -10.90
CA SER A 53 -16.48 6.68 -11.04
C SER A 53 -17.99 6.89 -10.95
N LYS A 54 -18.79 5.81 -11.00
CA LYS A 54 -20.25 5.88 -10.80
C LYS A 54 -20.65 5.89 -9.33
N ILE A 55 -19.75 5.51 -8.43
CA ILE A 55 -20.04 5.35 -7.00
C ILE A 55 -19.20 6.27 -6.11
N THR A 56 -18.09 6.81 -6.61
CA THR A 56 -17.25 7.76 -5.87
C THR A 56 -16.47 8.67 -6.81
N GLU A 57 -15.87 9.72 -6.25
CA GLU A 57 -14.92 10.56 -6.98
C GLU A 57 -13.65 9.75 -7.32
N VAL A 58 -13.22 9.84 -8.58
CA VAL A 58 -12.05 9.14 -9.09
C VAL A 58 -11.10 10.10 -9.78
N GLU A 59 -9.83 10.06 -9.41
CA GLU A 59 -8.75 10.75 -10.11
C GLU A 59 -7.64 9.78 -10.51
N TYR A 60 -6.75 10.24 -11.39
CA TYR A 60 -5.63 9.45 -11.90
C TYR A 60 -4.33 10.21 -11.73
N ALA A 61 -3.37 9.59 -11.09
CA ALA A 61 -1.98 10.03 -11.03
C ALA A 61 -1.13 9.12 -11.92
N PHE A 62 -0.12 9.69 -12.57
CA PHE A 62 0.72 8.93 -13.49
C PHE A 62 2.13 8.83 -12.96
N GLN A 63 2.56 7.59 -12.68
CA GLN A 63 3.93 7.30 -12.29
C GLN A 63 4.78 7.09 -13.55
N GLU A 64 5.58 8.08 -13.92
CA GLU A 64 6.46 8.03 -15.07
C GLU A 64 7.93 8.05 -14.66
N LEU A 65 8.79 7.35 -15.43
CA LEU A 65 10.22 7.24 -15.10
C LEU A 65 10.98 8.55 -15.26
N ASP A 66 10.47 9.41 -16.12
CA ASP A 66 11.10 10.70 -16.46
C ASP A 66 10.51 11.87 -15.65
N ASP A 67 9.44 11.62 -14.84
CA ASP A 67 8.87 12.61 -13.94
C ASP A 67 9.68 12.68 -12.64
N LEU A 68 10.73 13.47 -12.69
CA LEU A 68 11.67 13.67 -11.59
C LEU A 68 11.76 15.15 -11.20
N PRO A 69 12.13 15.46 -9.95
CA PRO A 69 12.36 16.82 -9.52
C PRO A 69 13.45 17.52 -10.36
N ALA A 70 13.40 18.86 -10.41
CA ALA A 70 14.37 19.65 -11.14
C ALA A 70 15.82 19.34 -10.69
N GLY A 71 16.71 19.15 -11.65
CA GLY A 71 18.11 18.79 -11.40
C GLY A 71 18.40 17.28 -11.39
N PHE A 72 17.38 16.44 -11.45
CA PHE A 72 17.54 14.98 -11.55
C PHE A 72 17.18 14.49 -12.96
N ALA A 73 17.90 13.48 -13.41
CA ALA A 73 17.65 12.83 -14.70
C ALA A 73 17.63 11.31 -14.51
N LYS A 74 16.83 10.66 -15.33
CA LYS A 74 16.78 9.19 -15.35
C LYS A 74 18.13 8.64 -15.84
N PRO A 75 18.79 7.75 -15.08
CA PRO A 75 19.97 7.04 -15.56
C PRO A 75 19.70 6.28 -16.86
N GLU A 76 20.69 6.25 -17.74
CA GLU A 76 20.62 5.48 -18.98
C GLU A 76 20.31 3.99 -18.68
N GLY A 77 19.41 3.40 -19.43
CA GLY A 77 19.02 1.99 -19.29
C GLY A 77 18.07 1.69 -18.12
N ARG A 78 17.67 2.67 -17.29
CA ARG A 78 16.69 2.41 -16.23
C ARG A 78 15.30 2.15 -16.79
N THR A 79 14.75 1.00 -16.46
CA THR A 79 13.40 0.56 -16.86
C THR A 79 12.46 0.30 -15.68
N LYS A 80 13.02 0.18 -14.47
CA LYS A 80 12.24 -0.10 -13.25
C LYS A 80 11.71 1.21 -12.65
N PRO A 81 10.46 1.22 -12.11
CA PRO A 81 9.91 2.35 -11.34
C PRO A 81 10.84 2.76 -10.18
N TRP A 82 10.68 4.02 -9.73
CA TRP A 82 11.47 4.57 -8.63
C TRP A 82 11.04 4.08 -7.24
N GLY A 83 9.91 3.38 -7.16
CA GLY A 83 9.37 2.85 -5.90
C GLY A 83 8.09 3.57 -5.46
N THR A 84 7.60 3.17 -4.27
CA THR A 84 6.30 3.63 -3.73
C THR A 84 6.30 5.11 -3.36
N GLY A 85 7.42 5.65 -2.89
CA GLY A 85 7.53 7.09 -2.58
C GLY A 85 7.29 7.97 -3.80
N GLN A 86 7.88 7.64 -4.95
CA GLN A 86 7.65 8.39 -6.19
C GLN A 86 6.23 8.17 -6.74
N ALA A 87 5.66 6.98 -6.55
CA ALA A 87 4.27 6.72 -6.88
C ALA A 87 3.33 7.67 -6.11
N VAL A 88 3.50 7.80 -4.79
CA VAL A 88 2.71 8.73 -3.98
C VAL A 88 2.98 10.19 -4.37
N LEU A 89 4.22 10.53 -4.71
CA LEU A 89 4.58 11.87 -5.18
C LEU A 89 3.84 12.27 -6.47
N ALA A 90 3.51 11.32 -7.34
CA ALA A 90 2.70 11.57 -8.54
C ALA A 90 1.29 12.10 -8.21
N CYS A 91 0.81 11.90 -6.97
CA CYS A 91 -0.46 12.45 -6.49
C CYS A 91 -0.37 13.93 -6.07
N LYS A 92 0.78 14.58 -6.22
CA LYS A 92 0.97 15.99 -5.89
C LYS A 92 -0.07 16.86 -6.61
N GLY A 93 -0.80 17.66 -5.81
CA GLY A 93 -1.87 18.54 -6.30
C GLY A 93 -3.25 17.87 -6.43
N LEU A 94 -3.31 16.54 -6.42
CA LEU A 94 -4.58 15.78 -6.44
C LEU A 94 -5.06 15.45 -5.02
N VAL A 95 -4.11 15.25 -4.09
CA VAL A 95 -4.39 14.88 -2.69
C VAL A 95 -3.93 16.00 -1.76
N LYS A 96 -4.85 16.53 -0.97
CA LYS A 96 -4.62 17.62 0.01
C LYS A 96 -5.10 17.23 1.40
N GLU A 97 -6.10 16.40 1.47
CA GLU A 97 -6.72 15.88 2.67
C GLU A 97 -5.88 14.71 3.22
N PRO A 98 -6.14 14.25 4.47
CA PRO A 98 -5.59 12.98 4.95
C PRO A 98 -5.95 11.83 4.01
N PHE A 99 -5.04 10.90 3.80
CA PHE A 99 -5.23 9.84 2.81
C PHE A 99 -4.60 8.51 3.23
N ALA A 100 -5.11 7.43 2.69
CA ALA A 100 -4.53 6.10 2.80
C ALA A 100 -3.84 5.69 1.50
N VAL A 101 -2.77 4.91 1.61
CA VAL A 101 -2.07 4.27 0.48
C VAL A 101 -2.11 2.77 0.67
N ILE A 102 -2.54 2.06 -0.37
CA ILE A 102 -2.61 0.60 -0.41
C ILE A 102 -2.02 0.06 -1.71
N ASN A 103 -1.66 -1.21 -1.71
CA ASN A 103 -1.34 -1.93 -2.93
C ASN A 103 -2.64 -2.33 -3.66
N ALA A 104 -2.61 -2.27 -4.98
CA ALA A 104 -3.78 -2.57 -5.82
C ALA A 104 -4.10 -4.07 -5.93
N ASP A 105 -3.15 -4.94 -5.57
CA ASP A 105 -3.21 -6.40 -5.70
C ASP A 105 -3.22 -7.15 -4.36
N ASP A 106 -3.36 -6.42 -3.25
CA ASP A 106 -3.52 -7.00 -1.92
C ASP A 106 -4.97 -6.89 -1.42
N TYR A 107 -5.43 -7.91 -0.71
CA TYR A 107 -6.72 -7.90 0.00
C TYR A 107 -6.49 -7.62 1.48
N TYR A 108 -7.13 -6.58 2.00
CA TYR A 108 -6.91 -6.09 3.36
C TYR A 108 -8.07 -6.41 4.32
N GLY A 109 -9.29 -6.60 3.79
CA GLY A 109 -10.51 -6.67 4.60
C GLY A 109 -10.94 -5.30 5.12
N LYS A 110 -12.15 -5.22 5.69
CA LYS A 110 -12.79 -3.96 6.09
C LYS A 110 -12.17 -3.31 7.33
N ASP A 111 -11.85 -4.11 8.36
CA ASP A 111 -11.42 -3.61 9.67
C ASP A 111 -10.21 -2.66 9.62
N PRO A 112 -9.14 -2.93 8.84
CA PRO A 112 -8.03 -2.00 8.70
C PRO A 112 -8.42 -0.64 8.09
N PHE A 113 -9.36 -0.62 7.15
CA PHE A 113 -9.85 0.65 6.57
C PHE A 113 -10.60 1.48 7.60
N VAL A 114 -11.45 0.86 8.42
CA VAL A 114 -12.17 1.55 9.49
C VAL A 114 -11.19 2.14 10.49
N LYS A 115 -10.24 1.35 11.00
CA LYS A 115 -9.24 1.82 11.97
C LYS A 115 -8.36 2.94 11.42
N LEU A 116 -7.97 2.83 10.15
CA LEU A 116 -7.14 3.82 9.51
C LEU A 116 -7.91 5.13 9.26
N HIS A 117 -9.16 5.03 8.81
CA HIS A 117 -10.06 6.18 8.65
C HIS A 117 -10.28 6.89 10.00
N ASP A 118 -10.65 6.13 11.05
CA ASP A 118 -10.89 6.69 12.38
C ASP A 118 -9.67 7.42 12.93
N TYR A 119 -8.47 6.92 12.66
CA TYR A 119 -7.23 7.61 13.00
C TYR A 119 -7.07 8.91 12.19
N LEU A 120 -7.26 8.85 10.87
CA LEU A 120 -6.98 9.98 9.98
C LEU A 120 -7.94 11.17 10.12
N VAL A 121 -9.16 10.94 10.60
CA VAL A 121 -10.15 12.02 10.84
C VAL A 121 -10.02 12.69 12.19
N GLN A 122 -9.16 12.17 13.08
CA GLN A 122 -8.87 12.82 14.36
C GLN A 122 -8.01 14.07 14.16
N GLU A 123 -8.12 15.01 15.10
CA GLU A 123 -7.17 16.10 15.20
C GLU A 123 -5.83 15.58 15.73
N HIS A 124 -4.76 15.88 15.02
CA HIS A 124 -3.41 15.52 15.40
C HIS A 124 -2.59 16.78 15.66
N ASP A 125 -1.80 16.75 16.73
CA ASP A 125 -0.76 17.75 16.93
C ASP A 125 0.36 17.50 15.92
N VAL A 126 0.54 18.45 15.02
CA VAL A 126 1.53 18.37 13.93
C VAL A 126 2.74 19.25 14.14
N ASP A 127 2.82 19.97 15.28
CA ASP A 127 3.84 21.00 15.50
C ASP A 127 5.23 20.40 15.73
N GLU A 128 5.31 19.21 16.34
CA GLU A 128 6.59 18.56 16.65
C GLU A 128 6.87 17.32 15.78
N VAL A 129 5.86 16.49 15.54
CA VAL A 129 6.00 15.22 14.79
C VAL A 129 4.85 15.05 13.82
N MET A 130 5.16 14.72 12.56
CA MET A 130 4.14 14.42 11.58
C MET A 130 3.49 13.06 11.89
N PRO A 131 2.18 12.99 12.15
CA PRO A 131 1.48 11.75 12.40
C PRO A 131 1.38 10.93 11.13
N ILE A 132 1.88 9.70 11.21
CA ILE A 132 1.77 8.67 10.17
C ILE A 132 1.27 7.41 10.85
N SER A 133 0.33 6.72 10.24
CA SER A 133 -0.19 5.44 10.74
C SER A 133 0.03 4.32 9.74
N MET A 134 0.11 3.10 10.24
CA MET A 134 0.20 1.90 9.41
C MET A 134 -0.73 0.83 9.99
N ALA A 135 -1.49 0.17 9.13
CA ALA A 135 -2.22 -1.02 9.52
C ALA A 135 -1.25 -2.19 9.67
N GLY A 136 -1.09 -2.68 10.90
CA GLY A 136 -0.33 -3.90 11.20
C GLY A 136 -1.22 -5.12 11.09
N PHE A 137 -0.79 -6.13 10.34
CA PHE A 137 -1.51 -7.38 10.16
C PHE A 137 -0.86 -8.48 10.98
N VAL A 138 -1.65 -9.41 11.51
CA VAL A 138 -1.12 -10.60 12.19
C VAL A 138 -0.44 -11.50 11.17
N LEU A 139 0.85 -11.79 11.32
CA LEU A 139 1.63 -12.59 10.38
C LEU A 139 0.93 -13.88 9.97
N GLY A 140 0.41 -14.64 10.94
CA GLY A 140 -0.25 -15.93 10.70
C GLY A 140 -1.43 -15.84 9.71
N ASN A 141 -2.14 -14.70 9.68
CA ASN A 141 -3.26 -14.47 8.77
C ASN A 141 -2.81 -14.05 7.36
N THR A 142 -1.52 -13.82 7.15
CA THR A 142 -0.96 -13.36 5.86
C THR A 142 -0.10 -14.41 5.17
N LEU A 143 -0.02 -15.61 5.74
CA LEU A 143 0.75 -16.74 5.20
C LEU A 143 0.01 -17.39 4.04
N SER A 144 0.77 -18.04 3.16
CA SER A 144 0.26 -18.81 2.02
C SER A 144 0.48 -20.30 2.23
N ASP A 145 -0.49 -21.11 1.83
CA ASP A 145 -0.34 -22.57 1.75
C ASP A 145 0.47 -23.00 0.50
N ASN A 146 0.71 -22.05 -0.44
CA ASN A 146 1.36 -22.32 -1.73
C ASN A 146 2.83 -21.88 -1.78
N GLY A 147 3.47 -21.62 -0.63
CA GLY A 147 4.88 -21.26 -0.56
C GLY A 147 5.19 -20.12 0.39
N GLY A 148 6.47 -19.76 0.46
CA GLY A 148 6.95 -18.70 1.34
C GLY A 148 6.51 -17.31 0.87
N VAL A 149 6.22 -16.43 1.84
CA VAL A 149 5.87 -15.04 1.62
C VAL A 149 6.99 -14.11 2.10
N THR A 150 7.03 -12.90 1.57
CA THR A 150 7.88 -11.81 2.08
C THR A 150 7.02 -10.83 2.84
N ARG A 151 7.39 -10.47 4.07
CA ARG A 151 6.67 -9.49 4.90
C ARG A 151 7.63 -8.54 5.59
N GLY A 152 7.20 -7.30 5.79
CA GLY A 152 7.84 -6.37 6.70
C GLY A 152 7.46 -6.68 8.14
N VAL A 153 8.29 -7.43 8.86
CA VAL A 153 8.05 -7.73 10.28
C VAL A 153 8.28 -6.45 11.09
N CYS A 154 7.24 -6.01 11.79
CA CYS A 154 7.24 -4.76 12.51
C CYS A 154 7.81 -4.91 13.92
N VAL A 155 8.58 -3.92 14.34
CA VAL A 155 8.99 -3.73 15.73
C VAL A 155 8.17 -2.57 16.28
N VAL A 156 7.43 -2.82 17.36
CA VAL A 156 6.50 -1.86 17.96
C VAL A 156 6.88 -1.67 19.42
N ASP A 157 6.89 -0.42 19.88
CA ASP A 157 7.15 -0.09 21.28
C ASP A 157 5.92 -0.34 22.19
N GLU A 158 6.07 -0.10 23.49
CA GLU A 158 5.02 -0.28 24.49
C GLU A 158 3.81 0.68 24.31
N ASN A 159 3.99 1.77 23.56
CA ASN A 159 2.95 2.75 23.24
C ASN A 159 2.25 2.46 21.90
N GLY A 160 2.65 1.40 21.20
CA GLY A 160 2.12 1.04 19.90
C GLY A 160 2.78 1.79 18.72
N ASN A 161 3.89 2.51 18.95
CA ASN A 161 4.60 3.19 17.88
C ASN A 161 5.49 2.23 17.10
N LEU A 162 5.46 2.34 15.79
CA LEU A 162 6.34 1.59 14.91
C LEU A 162 7.78 2.13 15.02
N THR A 163 8.70 1.32 15.52
CA THR A 163 10.12 1.67 15.70
C THR A 163 11.03 1.04 14.65
N GLY A 164 10.53 0.03 13.93
CA GLY A 164 11.30 -0.60 12.86
C GLY A 164 10.46 -1.55 12.02
N VAL A 165 10.90 -1.77 10.79
CA VAL A 165 10.34 -2.77 9.87
C VAL A 165 11.49 -3.57 9.28
N ASN A 166 11.47 -4.89 9.48
CA ASN A 166 12.48 -5.81 8.98
C ASN A 166 11.90 -6.62 7.81
N GLU A 167 12.35 -6.36 6.58
CA GLU A 167 11.96 -7.18 5.44
C GLU A 167 12.45 -8.62 5.63
N THR A 168 11.50 -9.52 5.84
CA THR A 168 11.77 -10.95 6.08
C THR A 168 11.20 -11.76 4.93
N LYS A 169 12.08 -12.48 4.25
CA LYS A 169 11.75 -13.28 3.05
C LYS A 169 11.50 -14.73 3.43
N ASN A 170 10.78 -15.41 2.53
CA ASN A 170 10.52 -16.84 2.60
C ASN A 170 9.96 -17.31 3.96
N ILE A 171 8.98 -16.58 4.47
CA ILE A 171 8.24 -16.99 5.66
C ILE A 171 7.21 -18.04 5.23
N VAL A 172 7.31 -19.24 5.76
CA VAL A 172 6.43 -20.37 5.46
C VAL A 172 5.52 -20.68 6.65
N LYS A 173 4.36 -21.24 6.35
CA LYS A 173 3.44 -21.78 7.34
C LYS A 173 3.98 -23.13 7.82
N THR A 174 3.94 -23.37 9.11
CA THR A 174 4.33 -24.64 9.73
C THR A 174 3.23 -25.14 10.65
N ALA A 175 3.34 -26.39 11.10
CA ALA A 175 2.38 -26.95 12.06
C ALA A 175 2.35 -26.19 13.40
N GLU A 176 3.48 -25.54 13.75
CA GLU A 176 3.67 -24.79 14.99
C GLU A 176 3.44 -23.28 14.82
N GLY A 177 3.12 -22.81 13.59
CA GLY A 177 2.86 -21.41 13.29
C GLY A 177 3.58 -20.91 12.04
N ALA A 178 4.68 -20.18 12.19
CA ALA A 178 5.45 -19.59 11.10
C ALA A 178 6.94 -19.77 11.29
N ALA A 179 7.66 -19.91 10.19
CA ALA A 179 9.14 -19.95 10.21
C ALA A 179 9.74 -19.33 8.95
N VAL A 180 10.91 -18.75 9.05
CA VAL A 180 11.76 -18.42 7.88
C VAL A 180 12.46 -19.69 7.43
N GLN A 181 12.30 -20.01 6.15
CA GLN A 181 13.01 -21.13 5.52
C GLN A 181 14.25 -20.61 4.78
N ALA A 182 15.41 -21.06 5.20
CA ALA A 182 16.68 -20.77 4.55
C ALA A 182 16.87 -21.61 3.27
N GLU A 183 17.89 -21.29 2.47
CA GLU A 183 18.20 -21.99 1.22
C GLU A 183 18.58 -23.47 1.45
N ASP A 184 19.17 -23.80 2.58
CA ASP A 184 19.52 -25.16 2.99
C ASP A 184 18.31 -25.96 3.53
N GLY A 185 17.11 -25.33 3.57
CA GLY A 185 15.88 -25.92 4.07
C GLY A 185 15.70 -25.81 5.58
N SER A 186 16.67 -25.27 6.32
CA SER A 186 16.53 -25.05 7.77
C SER A 186 15.42 -24.04 8.07
N LEU A 187 14.74 -24.23 9.21
CA LEU A 187 13.63 -23.40 9.66
C LEU A 187 14.01 -22.62 10.91
N THR A 188 13.82 -21.31 10.89
CA THR A 188 13.93 -20.44 12.06
C THR A 188 12.53 -19.93 12.43
N ALA A 189 12.03 -20.28 13.60
CA ALA A 189 10.69 -19.91 14.07
C ALA A 189 10.51 -18.40 14.12
N VAL A 190 9.32 -17.94 13.69
CA VAL A 190 8.84 -16.56 13.79
C VAL A 190 7.52 -16.57 14.52
N GLN A 191 7.28 -15.59 15.37
CA GLN A 191 6.02 -15.50 16.11
C GLN A 191 4.85 -15.21 15.14
N ALA A 192 3.93 -16.16 15.01
CA ALA A 192 2.82 -16.05 14.06
C ALA A 192 1.86 -14.88 14.35
N HIS A 193 1.86 -14.36 15.57
CA HIS A 193 1.04 -13.21 15.97
C HIS A 193 1.80 -11.87 15.97
N CYS A 194 3.05 -11.84 15.53
CA CYS A 194 3.73 -10.56 15.38
C CYS A 194 3.07 -9.69 14.30
N PRO A 195 3.10 -8.36 14.46
CA PRO A 195 2.57 -7.45 13.45
C PRO A 195 3.50 -7.42 12.22
N VAL A 196 2.88 -7.41 11.04
CA VAL A 196 3.59 -7.25 9.78
C VAL A 196 2.96 -6.15 8.93
N SER A 197 3.79 -5.47 8.15
CA SER A 197 3.35 -4.53 7.14
C SER A 197 2.92 -5.26 5.86
N MET A 198 1.77 -4.85 5.31
CA MET A 198 1.32 -5.17 3.96
C MET A 198 1.17 -3.89 3.12
N ASN A 199 1.96 -2.86 3.42
CA ASN A 199 1.94 -1.56 2.73
C ASN A 199 0.59 -0.83 2.78
N MET A 200 -0.12 -0.91 3.88
CA MET A 200 -1.32 -0.12 4.13
C MET A 200 -0.98 1.01 5.11
N TRP A 201 -0.85 2.22 4.58
CA TRP A 201 -0.39 3.39 5.31
C TRP A 201 -1.41 4.51 5.31
N GLY A 202 -1.50 5.26 6.40
CA GLY A 202 -2.30 6.47 6.54
C GLY A 202 -1.42 7.69 6.78
N PHE A 203 -1.67 8.74 6.04
CA PHE A 203 -0.90 9.98 6.06
C PHE A 203 -1.82 11.17 6.30
N THR A 204 -1.38 12.09 7.16
CA THR A 204 -2.06 13.38 7.35
C THR A 204 -1.82 14.31 6.16
N GLY A 205 -2.66 15.35 6.01
CA GLY A 205 -2.58 16.28 4.86
C GLY A 205 -1.24 17.01 4.69
N GLY A 206 -0.42 17.11 5.74
CA GLY A 206 0.94 17.67 5.68
C GLY A 206 1.97 16.81 4.95
N PHE A 207 1.76 15.50 4.91
CA PHE A 207 2.73 14.54 4.38
C PHE A 207 3.18 14.81 2.95
N MET A 208 2.26 15.22 2.07
CA MET A 208 2.60 15.50 0.68
C MET A 208 3.62 16.63 0.54
N LYS A 209 3.58 17.65 1.41
CA LYS A 209 4.57 18.75 1.42
C LYS A 209 5.94 18.22 1.81
N GLU A 210 6.01 17.38 2.84
CA GLU A 210 7.27 16.75 3.27
C GLU A 210 7.83 15.83 2.20
N LEU A 211 6.98 15.01 1.57
CA LEU A 211 7.41 14.13 0.49
C LEU A 211 8.01 14.93 -0.68
N VAL A 212 7.36 16.03 -1.09
CA VAL A 212 7.87 16.91 -2.16
C VAL A 212 9.20 17.53 -1.79
N SER A 213 9.38 17.96 -0.54
CA SER A 213 10.59 18.64 -0.09
C SER A 213 11.78 17.69 0.09
N ARG A 214 11.51 16.46 0.52
CA ARG A 214 12.56 15.48 0.89
C ARG A 214 12.87 14.45 -0.18
N PHE A 215 12.01 14.27 -1.16
CA PHE A 215 12.22 13.25 -2.22
C PHE A 215 13.53 13.45 -3.01
N PRO A 216 14.02 14.67 -3.26
CA PRO A 216 15.28 14.90 -3.96
C PRO A 216 16.56 14.61 -3.16
N VAL A 217 16.47 14.21 -1.88
CA VAL A 217 17.62 14.01 -0.97
C VAL A 217 18.04 12.55 -0.90
#